data_534cec22ff0214bfcd68425e3a3bb962
#
_entry.id   534cec22ff0214bfcd68425e3a3bb962
#
_cell.length_a   1.000
_cell.length_b   1.000
_cell.length_c   1.000
_cell.angle_alpha   90.00
_cell.angle_beta   90.00
_cell.angle_gamma   90.00
#
_symmetry.space_group_name_H-M   'P 1'
#
loop_
_entity.id
_entity.type
_entity.pdbx_description
1 polymer ?
#
loop_
_entity_poly.entity_id
_entity_poly.type
_entity_poly.pdbx_seq_one_letter_code
_entity_poly.pdbx_strand_id
1 'polypeptide(L)'
;MFTHIMVGTNDPEKSAAFYNAALGALGVAPAQGERLFYMHKGGAFGVGKPRDGEAATCANGGTIGFQAESQAQVDAFHTAGCANGGTCDGAPGIRENAPGQPYGAYLRDPDGNKICAFVVPAR
;
A
#
# COMPACT_ATOMS: atom_id res chain seq x y z
N MET A 1 -6.55 -16.33 3.45
CA MET A 1 -5.29 -16.67 4.15
C MET A 1 -5.02 -15.73 5.31
N PHE A 2 -4.86 -14.44 5.11
CA PHE A 2 -4.61 -13.51 6.21
C PHE A 2 -5.90 -12.90 6.72
N THR A 3 -6.01 -12.72 8.04
CA THR A 3 -7.10 -11.91 8.59
C THR A 3 -6.75 -10.43 8.47
N HIS A 4 -5.50 -10.09 8.76
CA HIS A 4 -5.03 -8.71 8.68
C HIS A 4 -3.52 -8.66 8.60
N ILE A 5 -3.00 -7.53 8.13
CA ILE A 5 -1.57 -7.21 8.09
C ILE A 5 -1.42 -5.81 8.68
N MET A 6 -0.39 -5.61 9.49
CA MET A 6 -0.11 -4.31 10.12
C MET A 6 1.27 -3.82 9.72
N VAL A 7 1.40 -2.52 9.54
CA VAL A 7 2.70 -1.85 9.43
C VAL A 7 2.77 -0.70 10.43
N GLY A 8 3.98 -0.32 10.79
CA GLY A 8 4.20 0.78 11.72
C GLY A 8 4.28 2.12 11.03
N THR A 9 3.92 3.17 11.78
CA THR A 9 4.12 4.56 11.34
C THR A 9 4.59 5.40 12.51
N ASN A 10 5.38 6.43 12.21
CA ASN A 10 5.78 7.44 13.17
C ASN A 10 4.86 8.66 13.15
N ASP A 11 4.01 8.75 12.12
CA ASP A 11 3.11 9.89 11.94
C ASP A 11 1.81 9.42 11.29
N PRO A 12 0.77 9.12 12.11
CA PRO A 12 -0.50 8.63 11.57
C PRO A 12 -1.18 9.56 10.59
N GLU A 13 -1.01 10.88 10.73
CA GLU A 13 -1.62 11.84 9.80
C GLU A 13 -1.01 11.74 8.41
N LYS A 14 0.32 11.64 8.34
CA LYS A 14 1.02 11.45 7.06
C LYS A 14 0.64 10.12 6.42
N SER A 15 0.56 9.07 7.22
CA SER A 15 0.16 7.75 6.74
C SER A 15 -1.28 7.78 6.23
N ALA A 16 -2.19 8.47 6.92
CA ALA A 16 -3.58 8.59 6.47
C ALA A 16 -3.66 9.30 5.12
N ALA A 17 -2.93 10.40 4.96
CA ALA A 17 -2.93 11.12 3.68
C ALA A 17 -2.45 10.22 2.53
N PHE A 18 -1.39 9.46 2.77
CA PHE A 18 -0.85 8.55 1.77
C PHE A 18 -1.80 7.38 1.48
N TYR A 19 -2.18 6.62 2.50
CA TYR A 19 -2.98 5.41 2.30
C TYR A 19 -4.41 5.69 1.85
N ASN A 20 -5.02 6.78 2.33
CA ASN A 20 -6.34 7.17 1.85
C ASN A 20 -6.33 7.45 0.35
N ALA A 21 -5.25 8.08 -0.13
CA ALA A 21 -5.11 8.36 -1.56
C ALA A 21 -4.76 7.11 -2.37
N ALA A 22 -3.72 6.39 -1.96
CA ALA A 22 -3.23 5.23 -2.70
C ALA A 22 -4.23 4.07 -2.70
N LEU A 23 -4.75 3.70 -1.53
CA LEU A 23 -5.73 2.62 -1.43
C LEU A 23 -7.10 3.07 -1.95
N GLY A 24 -7.41 4.37 -1.83
CA GLY A 24 -8.63 4.92 -2.43
C GLY A 24 -8.68 4.71 -3.93
N ALA A 25 -7.54 4.75 -4.61
CA ALA A 25 -7.45 4.45 -6.04
C ALA A 25 -7.82 3.00 -6.36
N LEU A 26 -7.73 2.10 -5.37
CA LEU A 26 -8.13 0.70 -5.49
C LEU A 26 -9.56 0.44 -5.02
N GLY A 27 -10.29 1.49 -4.64
CA GLY A 27 -11.66 1.36 -4.16
C GLY A 27 -11.81 1.13 -2.67
N VAL A 28 -10.74 1.29 -1.90
CA VAL A 28 -10.79 1.09 -0.44
C VAL A 28 -11.24 2.37 0.25
N ALA A 29 -12.17 2.26 1.19
CA ALA A 29 -12.69 3.40 1.93
C ALA A 29 -11.60 4.03 2.80
N PRO A 30 -11.62 5.37 2.99
CA PRO A 30 -10.61 6.04 3.80
C PRO A 30 -10.73 5.71 5.30
N ALA A 31 -9.64 5.94 6.02
CA ALA A 31 -9.58 5.77 7.47
C ALA A 31 -9.02 7.03 8.12
N GLN A 32 -9.22 7.17 9.43
CA GLN A 32 -8.69 8.30 10.19
C GLN A 32 -8.42 7.87 11.63
N GLY A 33 -7.63 8.67 12.35
CA GLY A 33 -7.32 8.44 13.75
C GLY A 33 -5.89 7.97 13.97
N GLU A 34 -5.59 7.56 15.20
CA GLU A 34 -4.25 7.12 15.58
C GLU A 34 -3.89 5.76 15.02
N ARG A 35 -4.90 4.93 14.78
CA ARG A 35 -4.75 3.61 14.17
C ARG A 35 -5.67 3.55 12.97
N LEU A 36 -5.08 3.31 11.81
CA LEU A 36 -5.81 3.27 10.54
C LEU A 36 -6.10 1.83 10.19
N PHE A 37 -7.38 1.52 9.98
CA PHE A 37 -7.77 0.19 9.50
C PHE A 37 -8.52 0.34 8.20
N TYR A 38 -8.03 -0.34 7.18
CA TYR A 38 -8.61 -0.35 5.84
C TYR A 38 -9.19 -1.74 5.62
N MET A 39 -10.51 -1.82 5.52
CA MET A 39 -11.21 -3.10 5.35
C MET A 39 -11.70 -3.18 3.91
N HIS A 40 -11.37 -4.26 3.23
CA HIS A 40 -11.75 -4.40 1.82
C HIS A 40 -11.76 -5.88 1.44
N LYS A 41 -12.86 -6.34 0.84
CA LYS A 41 -12.97 -7.69 0.27
C LYS A 41 -12.51 -8.81 1.22
N GLY A 42 -12.91 -8.71 2.48
CA GLY A 42 -12.67 -9.76 3.46
C GLY A 42 -11.32 -9.74 4.15
N GLY A 43 -10.49 -8.74 3.86
CA GLY A 43 -9.21 -8.57 4.53
C GLY A 43 -9.10 -7.21 5.18
N ALA A 44 -8.09 -7.03 6.02
CA ALA A 44 -7.82 -5.77 6.69
C ALA A 44 -6.33 -5.43 6.61
N PHE A 45 -6.06 -4.14 6.43
CA PHE A 45 -4.71 -3.61 6.47
C PHE A 45 -4.68 -2.49 7.49
N GLY A 46 -3.75 -2.58 8.44
CA GLY A 46 -3.68 -1.62 9.53
C GLY A 46 -2.36 -0.85 9.53
N VAL A 47 -2.43 0.40 9.95
CA VAL A 47 -1.26 1.28 10.10
C VAL A 47 -1.38 1.98 11.45
N GLY A 48 -0.34 1.87 12.27
CA GLY A 48 -0.38 2.50 13.58
C GLY A 48 1.01 2.62 14.20
N LYS A 49 1.09 3.37 15.29
CA LYS A 49 2.33 3.45 16.03
C LYS A 49 2.66 2.10 16.64
N PRO A 50 3.96 1.73 16.71
CA PRO A 50 4.35 0.48 17.36
C PRO A 50 3.86 0.42 18.80
N ARG A 51 3.37 -0.76 19.18
CA ARG A 51 2.78 -0.96 20.50
C ARG A 51 3.80 -0.82 21.64
N ASP A 52 5.07 -1.05 21.35
CA ASP A 52 6.13 -0.96 22.37
C ASP A 52 6.56 0.49 22.64
N GLY A 53 6.00 1.47 21.94
CA GLY A 53 6.33 2.88 22.13
C GLY A 53 7.62 3.31 21.45
N GLU A 54 8.33 2.40 20.78
CA GLU A 54 9.54 2.72 20.04
C GLU A 54 9.20 3.26 18.66
N ALA A 55 10.18 3.87 18.01
CA ALA A 55 9.98 4.37 16.64
C ALA A 55 9.66 3.21 15.69
N ALA A 56 8.76 3.48 14.74
CA ALA A 56 8.47 2.52 13.69
C ALA A 56 9.66 2.39 12.74
N THR A 57 9.90 1.15 12.30
CA THR A 57 10.88 0.85 11.26
C THR A 57 10.16 0.04 10.19
N CYS A 58 10.76 -0.06 9.00
CA CYS A 58 10.22 -0.90 7.95
C CYS A 58 10.97 -2.24 7.92
N ALA A 59 10.27 -3.28 7.47
CA ALA A 59 10.88 -4.60 7.33
C ALA A 59 11.73 -4.63 6.07
N ASN A 60 13.01 -4.88 6.21
CA ASN A 60 13.89 -5.04 5.07
C ASN A 60 13.57 -6.38 4.38
N GLY A 61 13.17 -6.34 3.12
CA GLY A 61 12.72 -7.53 2.38
C GLY A 61 11.21 -7.75 2.44
N GLY A 62 10.49 -6.99 3.28
CA GLY A 62 9.03 -7.09 3.36
C GLY A 62 8.35 -6.34 2.22
N THR A 63 7.31 -6.94 1.64
CA THR A 63 6.49 -6.31 0.61
C THR A 63 5.04 -6.73 0.84
N ILE A 64 4.13 -5.77 0.79
CA ILE A 64 2.71 -6.04 0.90
C ILE A 64 2.06 -5.68 -0.42
N GLY A 65 1.44 -6.67 -1.07
CA GLY A 65 0.78 -6.49 -2.36
C GLY A 65 -0.73 -6.39 -2.19
N PHE A 66 -1.30 -5.35 -2.81
CA PHE A 66 -2.75 -5.15 -2.86
C PHE A 66 -3.25 -5.53 -4.25
N GLN A 67 -4.39 -6.18 -4.31
CA GLN A 67 -4.99 -6.56 -5.57
C GLN A 67 -5.68 -5.35 -6.22
N ALA A 68 -5.34 -5.09 -7.47
CA ALA A 68 -6.04 -4.12 -8.29
C ALA A 68 -6.96 -4.85 -9.28
N GLU A 69 -7.96 -4.17 -9.78
CA GLU A 69 -8.92 -4.73 -10.72
C GLU A 69 -8.60 -4.40 -12.17
N SER A 70 -7.70 -3.44 -12.40
CA SER A 70 -7.35 -3.00 -13.74
C SER A 70 -5.98 -2.32 -13.74
N GLN A 71 -5.39 -2.18 -14.93
CA GLN A 71 -4.16 -1.41 -15.08
C GLN A 71 -4.39 0.05 -14.70
N ALA A 72 -5.56 0.60 -15.02
CA ALA A 72 -5.90 1.98 -14.65
C ALA A 72 -5.86 2.19 -13.13
N GLN A 73 -6.33 1.21 -12.34
CA GLN A 73 -6.23 1.28 -10.89
C GLN A 73 -4.79 1.25 -10.41
N VAL A 74 -3.94 0.43 -11.01
CA VAL A 74 -2.51 0.39 -10.68
C VAL A 74 -1.86 1.73 -10.94
N ASP A 75 -2.13 2.32 -12.11
CA ASP A 75 -1.59 3.64 -12.47
C ASP A 75 -2.04 4.71 -11.49
N ALA A 76 -3.33 4.71 -11.13
CA ALA A 76 -3.91 5.66 -10.19
C ALA A 76 -3.34 5.49 -8.77
N PHE A 77 -3.13 4.26 -8.34
CA PHE A 77 -2.49 3.93 -7.06
C PHE A 77 -1.09 4.56 -6.98
N HIS A 78 -0.30 4.38 -8.02
CA HIS A 78 1.06 4.90 -8.06
C HIS A 78 1.07 6.44 -8.08
N THR A 79 0.25 7.04 -8.94
CA THR A 79 0.17 8.50 -9.05
C THR A 79 -0.29 9.13 -7.73
N ALA A 80 -1.35 8.58 -7.13
CA ALA A 80 -1.91 9.11 -5.88
C ALA A 80 -0.92 8.96 -4.72
N GLY A 81 -0.24 7.83 -4.64
CA GLY A 81 0.75 7.60 -3.59
C GLY A 81 1.93 8.56 -3.68
N CYS A 82 2.47 8.75 -4.87
CA CYS A 82 3.58 9.69 -5.09
C CYS A 82 3.16 11.14 -4.78
N ALA A 83 1.92 11.50 -5.08
CA ALA A 83 1.42 12.86 -4.82
C ALA A 83 1.10 13.11 -3.33
N ASN A 84 1.03 12.08 -2.51
CA ASN A 84 0.58 12.19 -1.11
C ASN A 84 1.60 11.63 -0.12
N GLY A 85 2.87 11.88 -0.35
CA GLY A 85 3.94 11.58 0.61
C GLY A 85 4.67 10.27 0.39
N GLY A 86 4.28 9.49 -0.59
CA GLY A 86 5.00 8.26 -0.95
C GLY A 86 6.12 8.51 -1.94
N THR A 87 6.93 7.47 -2.14
CA THR A 87 8.05 7.50 -3.09
C THR A 87 7.92 6.33 -4.05
N CYS A 88 8.19 6.56 -5.32
CA CYS A 88 8.19 5.49 -6.32
C CYS A 88 9.28 4.47 -6.00
N ASP A 89 8.92 3.19 -6.01
CA ASP A 89 9.87 2.09 -5.87
C ASP A 89 9.74 1.11 -7.05
N GLY A 90 9.05 1.50 -8.09
CA GLY A 90 8.86 0.77 -9.33
C GLY A 90 7.66 1.31 -10.09
N ALA A 91 7.89 2.01 -11.21
CA ALA A 91 6.83 2.60 -12.01
C ALA A 91 5.89 1.53 -12.57
N PRO A 92 4.62 1.89 -12.88
CA PRO A 92 3.68 0.93 -13.44
C PRO A 92 4.22 0.23 -14.69
N GLY A 93 4.06 -1.08 -14.74
CA GLY A 93 4.51 -1.88 -15.87
C GLY A 93 4.35 -3.37 -15.58
N ILE A 94 4.57 -4.18 -16.60
CA ILE A 94 4.54 -5.63 -16.47
C ILE A 94 5.79 -6.10 -15.73
N ARG A 95 5.59 -6.96 -14.73
CA ARG A 95 6.68 -7.60 -13.97
C ARG A 95 6.93 -8.98 -14.55
N GLU A 96 7.87 -9.05 -15.48
CA GLU A 96 8.12 -10.27 -16.26
C GLU A 96 8.62 -11.42 -15.42
N ASN A 97 9.35 -11.13 -14.34
CA ASN A 97 9.92 -12.15 -13.46
C ASN A 97 8.99 -12.57 -12.32
N ALA A 98 7.84 -11.92 -12.18
CA ALA A 98 6.88 -12.29 -11.15
C ALA A 98 5.93 -13.37 -11.68
N PRO A 99 5.43 -14.28 -10.81
CA PRO A 99 4.46 -15.29 -11.22
C PRO A 99 3.22 -14.66 -11.85
N GLY A 100 2.84 -15.15 -13.04
CA GLY A 100 1.67 -14.63 -13.76
C GLY A 100 1.92 -13.34 -14.52
N GLN A 101 3.13 -12.82 -14.49
CA GLN A 101 3.53 -11.59 -15.17
C GLN A 101 2.51 -10.46 -14.98
N PRO A 102 2.25 -10.06 -13.72
CA PRO A 102 1.25 -9.05 -13.43
C PRO A 102 1.70 -7.67 -13.88
N TYR A 103 0.72 -6.82 -14.16
CA TYR A 103 0.95 -5.39 -14.28
C TYR A 103 0.90 -4.79 -12.89
N GLY A 104 1.95 -4.11 -12.47
CA GLY A 104 2.02 -3.60 -11.11
C GLY A 104 2.89 -2.38 -10.95
N ALA A 105 2.82 -1.80 -9.76
CA ALA A 105 3.64 -0.65 -9.38
C ALA A 105 4.01 -0.76 -7.92
N TYR A 106 5.18 -0.27 -7.57
CA TYR A 106 5.70 -0.29 -6.20
C TYR A 106 5.85 1.12 -5.65
N LEU A 107 5.53 1.24 -4.37
CA LEU A 107 5.69 2.49 -3.61
C LEU A 107 6.37 2.20 -2.28
N ARG A 108 7.03 3.23 -1.75
CA ARG A 108 7.35 3.29 -0.32
C ARG A 108 6.39 4.27 0.32
N ASP A 109 5.82 3.89 1.47
CA ASP A 109 4.98 4.79 2.22
C ASP A 109 5.84 5.82 2.96
N PRO A 110 5.26 6.81 3.69
CA PRO A 110 6.07 7.83 4.38
C PRO A 110 7.07 7.28 5.40
N ASP A 111 6.86 6.08 5.91
CA ASP A 111 7.76 5.44 6.87
C ASP A 111 8.72 4.45 6.21
N GLY A 112 8.66 4.29 4.90
CA GLY A 112 9.52 3.40 4.14
C GLY A 112 9.01 1.99 3.95
N ASN A 113 7.80 1.68 4.38
CA ASN A 113 7.21 0.36 4.14
C ASN A 113 6.98 0.16 2.63
N LYS A 114 7.36 -1.01 2.12
CA LYS A 114 7.20 -1.31 0.69
C LYS A 114 5.86 -1.93 0.43
N ILE A 115 5.11 -1.29 -0.46
CA ILE A 115 3.81 -1.80 -0.90
C ILE A 115 3.74 -1.81 -2.42
N CYS A 116 2.80 -2.55 -2.95
CA CYS A 116 2.55 -2.58 -4.39
C CYS A 116 1.09 -2.85 -4.67
N ALA A 117 0.67 -2.56 -5.89
CA ALA A 117 -0.62 -2.96 -6.40
C ALA A 117 -0.40 -3.73 -7.70
N PHE A 118 -1.04 -4.88 -7.82
CA PHE A 118 -0.89 -5.77 -8.97
C PHE A 118 -2.25 -6.16 -9.51
N VAL A 119 -2.35 -6.26 -10.83
CA VAL A 119 -3.49 -6.88 -11.50
C VAL A 119 -2.99 -8.07 -12.32
N VAL A 120 -3.65 -9.22 -12.16
CA VAL A 120 -3.31 -10.47 -12.83
C VAL A 120 -4.59 -11.03 -13.44
N PRO A 121 -4.59 -11.43 -14.72
CA PRO A 121 -3.54 -11.17 -15.71
C PRO A 121 -3.46 -9.70 -16.08
N ALA A 122 -2.31 -9.30 -16.61
CA ALA A 122 -2.06 -7.91 -17.01
C ALA A 122 -2.90 -7.57 -18.25
N ARG A 123 -4.01 -6.91 -18.07
CA ARG A 123 -4.95 -6.54 -19.13
C ARG A 123 -5.32 -5.09 -19.04
#